data_050bfd67e61282dab607951111c856cd
#
_entry.id   050bfd67e61282dab607951111c856cd
#
_cell.length_a   1.000
_cell.length_b   1.000
_cell.length_c   1.000
_cell.angle_alpha   90.00
_cell.angle_beta   90.00
_cell.angle_gamma   90.00
#
_symmetry.space_group_name_H-M   'P 1'
#
loop_
_entity.id
_entity.type
_entity.pdbx_description
1 polymer ?
#
loop_
_entity_poly.entity_id
_entity_poly.type
_entity_poly.pdbx_seq_one_letter_code
_entity_poly.pdbx_strand_id
1 'polypeptide(L)'
;MKKRCRSFLLLLLLCGALCVGAQAAEHDMLKVGLKYGSTAMDEANLQNYSPFGGYALGYYDSSRSFVQLAALPASYEKITVTQDKTYHVQLSESFYDYASAEARAAQYGGFAAYDNGAFVARVGNYSDYGSAQSAL
;
A
#
# COMPACT_ATOMS: atom_id res chain seq x y z
N MET A 1 3.07 -62.38 -14.01
CA MET A 1 3.20 -61.42 -12.87
C MET A 1 3.95 -60.10 -13.20
N LYS A 2 4.95 -60.08 -14.10
CA LYS A 2 5.76 -58.86 -14.39
C LYS A 2 5.01 -57.71 -15.10
N LYS A 3 3.94 -57.95 -15.87
CA LYS A 3 3.17 -56.90 -16.57
C LYS A 3 2.24 -56.10 -15.64
N ARG A 4 1.67 -56.69 -14.60
CA ARG A 4 0.77 -56.01 -13.64
C ARG A 4 1.53 -55.07 -12.72
N CYS A 5 2.77 -55.39 -12.38
CA CYS A 5 3.62 -54.55 -11.55
C CYS A 5 4.07 -53.24 -12.27
N ARG A 6 4.28 -53.30 -13.61
CA ARG A 6 4.61 -52.09 -14.41
C ARG A 6 3.43 -51.15 -14.53
N SER A 7 2.21 -51.63 -14.67
CA SER A 7 1.01 -50.77 -14.73
C SER A 7 0.73 -50.08 -13.40
N PHE A 8 1.00 -50.76 -12.30
CA PHE A 8 0.83 -50.15 -10.95
C PHE A 8 1.84 -49.07 -10.65
N LEU A 9 3.09 -49.28 -11.10
CA LEU A 9 4.16 -48.27 -10.97
C LEU A 9 3.89 -47.04 -11.82
N LEU A 10 3.33 -47.21 -13.04
CA LEU A 10 2.96 -46.11 -13.92
C LEU A 10 1.78 -45.28 -13.36
N LEU A 11 0.81 -45.95 -12.74
CA LEU A 11 -0.32 -45.29 -12.08
C LEU A 11 0.13 -44.45 -10.84
N LEU A 12 1.08 -44.97 -10.07
CA LEU A 12 1.65 -44.26 -8.92
C LEU A 12 2.46 -43.02 -9.37
N LEU A 13 3.20 -43.14 -10.46
CA LEU A 13 3.93 -42.00 -11.04
C LEU A 13 2.99 -40.92 -11.61
N LEU A 14 1.88 -41.33 -12.21
CA LEU A 14 0.88 -40.41 -12.75
C LEU A 14 0.11 -39.67 -11.63
N CYS A 15 -0.20 -40.34 -10.53
CA CYS A 15 -0.78 -39.70 -9.34
C CYS A 15 0.18 -38.73 -8.67
N GLY A 16 1.48 -39.03 -8.62
CA GLY A 16 2.49 -38.12 -8.08
C GLY A 16 2.69 -36.84 -8.91
N ALA A 17 2.48 -36.92 -10.23
CA ALA A 17 2.61 -35.76 -11.13
C ALA A 17 1.39 -34.82 -11.09
N LEU A 18 0.23 -35.30 -10.60
CA LEU A 18 -0.98 -34.47 -10.45
C LEU A 18 -1.07 -33.74 -9.10
N CYS A 19 -0.17 -33.99 -8.18
CA CYS A 19 0.03 -33.20 -6.96
C CYS A 19 0.94 -32.00 -7.22
N VAL A 20 0.81 -31.32 -8.38
CA VAL A 20 1.29 -29.95 -8.53
C VAL A 20 0.42 -29.11 -7.62
N GLY A 21 0.98 -28.75 -6.47
CA GLY A 21 0.27 -28.09 -5.39
C GLY A 21 -0.59 -26.95 -5.92
N ALA A 22 -1.86 -27.00 -5.59
CA ALA A 22 -2.64 -25.79 -5.51
C ALA A 22 -1.93 -24.91 -4.48
N GLN A 23 -1.02 -24.08 -4.92
CA GLN A 23 -0.58 -22.96 -4.11
C GLN A 23 -1.84 -22.11 -3.95
N ALA A 24 -2.47 -22.26 -2.78
CA ALA A 24 -3.41 -21.26 -2.33
C ALA A 24 -2.67 -19.94 -2.45
N ALA A 25 -3.19 -19.02 -3.25
CA ALA A 25 -2.66 -17.67 -3.29
C ALA A 25 -2.68 -17.17 -1.85
N GLU A 26 -1.50 -17.06 -1.26
CA GLU A 26 -1.33 -16.54 0.08
C GLU A 26 -1.82 -15.11 0.02
N HIS A 27 -3.03 -14.86 0.53
CA HIS A 27 -3.54 -13.51 0.67
C HIS A 27 -2.86 -12.92 1.90
N ASP A 28 -1.66 -12.41 1.70
CA ASP A 28 -0.82 -11.82 2.73
C ASP A 28 -1.49 -10.62 3.41
N MET A 29 -2.57 -10.09 2.83
CA MET A 29 -3.21 -8.90 3.33
C MET A 29 -4.73 -8.90 3.12
N LEU A 30 -5.44 -8.66 4.20
CA LEU A 30 -6.86 -8.38 4.21
C LEU A 30 -7.08 -6.89 4.54
N LYS A 31 -7.75 -6.14 3.64
CA LYS A 31 -8.16 -4.77 3.95
C LYS A 31 -9.46 -4.81 4.72
N VAL A 32 -9.42 -4.39 5.99
CA VAL A 32 -10.61 -4.28 6.84
C VAL A 32 -10.93 -2.80 7.04
N GLY A 33 -12.01 -2.34 6.40
CA GLY A 33 -12.53 -0.99 6.62
C GLY A 33 -13.41 -0.97 7.87
N LEU A 34 -12.92 -0.38 8.95
CA LEU A 34 -13.66 -0.23 10.21
C LEU A 34 -14.53 1.03 10.21
N LYS A 35 -14.03 2.10 9.61
CA LYS A 35 -14.68 3.40 9.50
C LYS A 35 -14.39 4.02 8.14
N TYR A 36 -15.42 4.41 7.39
CA TYR A 36 -15.27 4.98 6.05
C TYR A 36 -16.46 5.87 5.67
N GLY A 37 -16.31 6.67 4.61
CA GLY A 37 -17.32 7.60 4.16
C GLY A 37 -17.68 8.61 5.23
N SER A 38 -18.97 8.81 5.48
CA SER A 38 -19.49 9.75 6.49
C SER A 38 -19.16 9.35 7.94
N THR A 39 -18.69 8.12 8.17
CA THR A 39 -18.26 7.65 9.49
C THR A 39 -16.75 7.60 9.64
N ALA A 40 -16.00 8.07 8.63
CA ALA A 40 -14.55 8.16 8.71
C ALA A 40 -14.13 9.01 9.92
N MET A 41 -13.04 8.60 10.57
CA MET A 41 -12.50 9.31 11.72
C MET A 41 -11.58 10.43 11.24
N ASP A 42 -11.65 11.59 11.89
CA ASP A 42 -10.69 12.67 11.66
C ASP A 42 -9.28 12.32 12.14
N GLU A 43 -9.20 11.40 13.10
CA GLU A 43 -7.97 11.00 13.75
C GLU A 43 -7.98 9.50 14.04
N ALA A 44 -6.86 8.82 13.81
CA ALA A 44 -6.64 7.44 14.20
C ALA A 44 -5.37 7.32 15.05
N ASN A 45 -5.50 6.72 16.22
CA ASN A 45 -4.39 6.42 17.10
C ASN A 45 -3.95 4.97 16.90
N LEU A 46 -2.74 4.76 16.39
CA LEU A 46 -2.12 3.45 16.21
C LEU A 46 -1.18 3.20 17.38
N GLN A 47 -1.33 2.06 18.02
CA GLN A 47 -0.50 1.68 19.16
C GLN A 47 0.23 0.37 18.85
N ASN A 48 1.53 0.35 19.14
CA ASN A 48 2.38 -0.81 18.99
C ASN A 48 2.57 -1.47 20.37
N TYR A 49 2.17 -2.74 20.48
CA TYR A 49 2.33 -3.51 21.70
C TYR A 49 3.54 -4.46 21.66
N SER A 50 4.23 -4.54 20.52
CA SER A 50 5.39 -5.40 20.38
C SER A 50 6.67 -4.69 20.82
N PRO A 51 7.45 -5.24 21.76
CA PRO A 51 8.70 -4.61 22.20
C PRO A 51 9.78 -4.57 21.11
N PHE A 52 9.59 -5.35 20.04
CA PHE A 52 10.52 -5.41 18.89
C PHE A 52 9.94 -4.78 17.63
N GLY A 53 8.74 -4.23 17.73
CA GLY A 53 8.05 -3.60 16.61
C GLY A 53 8.45 -2.14 16.46
N GLY A 54 7.97 -1.57 15.39
CA GLY A 54 7.97 -0.16 15.03
C GLY A 54 6.86 0.03 14.04
N TYR A 55 6.94 1.09 13.27
CA TYR A 55 6.01 1.34 12.18
C TYR A 55 6.80 1.48 10.88
N ALA A 56 6.37 0.79 9.85
CA ALA A 56 6.83 1.01 8.49
C ALA A 56 5.74 1.78 7.75
N LEU A 57 6.10 2.92 7.19
CA LEU A 57 5.23 3.75 6.36
C LEU A 57 5.62 3.54 4.91
N GLY A 58 4.65 3.29 4.04
CA GLY A 58 4.93 3.00 2.64
C GLY A 58 3.66 2.68 1.86
N TYR A 59 3.86 2.14 0.68
CA TYR A 59 2.78 1.73 -0.20
C TYR A 59 3.08 0.36 -0.83
N TYR A 60 2.06 -0.27 -1.41
CA TYR A 60 2.22 -1.48 -2.21
C TYR A 60 2.24 -1.11 -3.69
N ASP A 61 3.29 -1.50 -4.38
CA ASP A 61 3.43 -1.30 -5.83
C ASP A 61 2.48 -2.20 -6.64
N SER A 62 2.54 -2.11 -7.96
CA SER A 62 1.71 -2.92 -8.86
C SER A 62 1.98 -4.42 -8.77
N SER A 63 3.17 -4.83 -8.31
CA SER A 63 3.55 -6.22 -8.05
C SER A 63 3.13 -6.69 -6.65
N ARG A 64 2.48 -5.84 -5.85
CA ARG A 64 2.12 -6.03 -4.44
C ARG A 64 3.32 -6.14 -3.49
N SER A 65 4.47 -5.64 -3.90
CA SER A 65 5.64 -5.52 -3.03
C SER A 65 5.54 -4.24 -2.20
N PHE A 66 5.84 -4.36 -0.89
CA PHE A 66 5.81 -3.19 -0.01
C PHE A 66 7.04 -2.31 -0.26
N VAL A 67 6.80 -1.06 -0.66
CA VAL A 67 7.82 -0.03 -0.84
C VAL A 67 7.82 0.86 0.40
N GLN A 68 8.85 0.73 1.23
CA GLN A 68 8.97 1.50 2.46
C GLN A 68 9.50 2.91 2.16
N LEU A 69 8.77 3.92 2.61
CA LEU A 69 9.15 5.34 2.53
C LEU A 69 9.84 5.80 3.82
N ALA A 70 9.34 5.35 4.96
CA ALA A 70 9.91 5.68 6.26
C ALA A 70 9.74 4.53 7.26
N ALA A 71 10.58 4.51 8.28
CA ALA A 71 10.45 3.64 9.42
C ALA A 71 10.54 4.45 10.71
N LEU A 72 9.64 4.18 11.63
CA LEU A 72 9.68 4.69 12.99
C LEU A 72 10.15 3.57 13.92
N PRO A 73 11.13 3.82 14.79
CA PRO A 73 11.68 2.77 15.65
C PRO A 73 10.66 2.31 16.70
N ALA A 74 10.97 1.19 17.36
CA ALA A 74 10.11 0.58 18.38
C ALA A 74 9.86 1.48 19.60
N SER A 75 10.70 2.52 19.81
CA SER A 75 10.48 3.54 20.84
C SER A 75 9.22 4.39 20.62
N TYR A 76 8.68 4.41 19.41
CA TYR A 76 7.39 5.02 19.13
C TYR A 76 6.26 4.01 19.41
N GLU A 77 5.80 4.00 20.66
CA GLU A 77 4.72 3.11 21.08
C GLU A 77 3.37 3.51 20.49
N LYS A 78 3.19 4.80 20.22
CA LYS A 78 1.96 5.36 19.69
C LYS A 78 2.25 6.40 18.62
N ILE A 79 1.52 6.33 17.50
CA ILE A 79 1.46 7.39 16.49
C ILE A 79 0.01 7.81 16.26
N THR A 80 -0.20 9.06 15.94
CA THR A 80 -1.50 9.59 15.57
C THR A 80 -1.48 9.93 14.09
N VAL A 81 -2.46 9.40 13.36
CA VAL A 81 -2.70 9.73 11.96
C VAL A 81 -3.92 10.62 11.90
N THR A 82 -3.77 11.83 11.38
CA THR A 82 -4.86 12.81 11.25
C THR A 82 -5.23 13.00 9.80
N GLN A 83 -6.51 13.29 9.56
CA GLN A 83 -6.96 13.68 8.23
C GLN A 83 -6.39 15.06 7.87
N ASP A 84 -5.84 15.16 6.67
CA ASP A 84 -5.51 16.46 6.09
C ASP A 84 -6.81 17.18 5.70
N LYS A 85 -7.04 18.36 6.26
CA LYS A 85 -8.23 19.19 6.01
C LYS A 85 -7.92 20.43 5.17
N THR A 86 -6.70 20.51 4.63
CA THR A 86 -6.28 21.62 3.78
C THR A 86 -6.59 21.35 2.30
N TYR A 87 -6.65 22.41 1.52
CA TYR A 87 -6.79 22.33 0.07
C TYR A 87 -5.40 22.42 -0.56
N HIS A 88 -5.19 21.67 -1.62
CA HIS A 88 -3.95 21.65 -2.38
C HIS A 88 -4.25 21.85 -3.86
N VAL A 89 -3.32 22.45 -4.57
CA VAL A 89 -3.32 22.45 -6.04
C VAL A 89 -2.65 21.15 -6.49
N GLN A 90 -3.36 20.34 -7.26
CA GLN A 90 -2.82 19.13 -7.86
C GLN A 90 -2.34 19.42 -9.28
N LEU A 91 -1.10 19.05 -9.58
CA LEU A 91 -0.59 19.11 -10.94
C LEU A 91 -1.30 18.06 -11.82
N SER A 92 -1.42 18.32 -13.11
CA SER A 92 -2.19 17.48 -14.05
C SER A 92 -1.56 16.13 -14.35
N GLU A 93 -0.27 15.96 -14.04
CA GLU A 93 0.50 14.75 -14.30
C GLU A 93 0.23 13.69 -13.23
N SER A 94 0.23 12.41 -13.64
CA SER A 94 0.19 11.26 -12.75
C SER A 94 1.40 10.35 -12.98
N PHE A 95 1.84 9.67 -11.92
CA PHE A 95 3.05 8.89 -11.91
C PHE A 95 2.77 7.47 -11.40
N TYR A 96 3.54 6.49 -11.87
CA TYR A 96 3.45 5.10 -11.42
C TYR A 96 4.13 4.86 -10.07
N ASP A 97 5.09 5.70 -9.70
CA ASP A 97 5.87 5.56 -8.48
C ASP A 97 5.96 6.88 -7.69
N TYR A 98 6.19 6.72 -6.38
CA TYR A 98 6.30 7.83 -5.44
C TYR A 98 7.45 8.78 -5.79
N ALA A 99 8.63 8.24 -6.14
CA ALA A 99 9.84 9.04 -6.33
C ALA A 99 9.70 10.02 -7.49
N SER A 100 9.06 9.60 -8.59
CA SER A 100 8.77 10.46 -9.73
C SER A 100 7.81 11.59 -9.36
N ALA A 101 6.74 11.30 -8.62
CA ALA A 101 5.80 12.32 -8.16
C ALA A 101 6.46 13.30 -7.18
N GLU A 102 7.28 12.80 -6.26
CA GLU A 102 8.03 13.61 -5.29
C GLU A 102 9.03 14.54 -5.98
N ALA A 103 9.80 14.02 -6.95
CA ALA A 103 10.73 14.83 -7.73
C ALA A 103 10.01 15.94 -8.50
N ARG A 104 8.81 15.68 -8.99
CA ARG A 104 7.99 16.69 -9.66
C ARG A 104 7.44 17.72 -8.68
N ALA A 105 6.90 17.26 -7.54
CA ALA A 105 6.35 18.13 -6.50
C ALA A 105 7.41 19.06 -5.91
N ALA A 106 8.62 18.55 -5.68
CA ALA A 106 9.75 19.31 -5.11
C ALA A 106 10.12 20.55 -5.93
N GLN A 107 9.90 20.53 -7.25
CA GLN A 107 10.14 21.68 -8.12
C GLN A 107 9.28 22.91 -7.76
N TYR A 108 8.16 22.67 -7.07
CA TYR A 108 7.18 23.67 -6.65
C TYR A 108 7.02 23.76 -5.13
N GLY A 109 7.94 23.13 -4.37
CA GLY A 109 7.85 23.08 -2.92
C GLY A 109 6.65 22.28 -2.39
N GLY A 110 6.20 21.31 -3.17
CA GLY A 110 5.06 20.45 -2.85
C GLY A 110 5.46 19.08 -2.33
N PHE A 111 4.55 18.13 -2.42
CA PHE A 111 4.72 16.76 -1.95
C PHE A 111 3.99 15.77 -2.87
N ALA A 112 4.43 14.51 -2.86
CA ALA A 112 3.73 13.43 -3.54
C ALA A 112 2.52 12.96 -2.73
N ALA A 113 1.41 12.73 -3.41
CA ALA A 113 0.21 12.14 -2.84
C ALA A 113 -0.24 10.93 -3.67
N TYR A 114 -0.96 9.99 -3.04
CA TYR A 114 -1.57 8.87 -3.75
C TYR A 114 -3.06 9.14 -3.91
N ASP A 115 -3.52 9.19 -5.14
CA ASP A 115 -4.91 9.50 -5.47
C ASP A 115 -5.41 8.61 -6.61
N ASN A 116 -6.56 7.97 -6.42
CA ASN A 116 -7.23 7.15 -7.43
C ASN A 116 -6.34 6.13 -8.17
N GLY A 117 -5.40 5.51 -7.45
CA GLY A 117 -4.55 4.45 -8.01
C GLY A 117 -3.24 4.93 -8.64
N ALA A 118 -2.94 6.22 -8.58
CA ALA A 118 -1.70 6.81 -9.10
C ALA A 118 -1.06 7.75 -8.08
N PHE A 119 0.22 8.04 -8.25
CA PHE A 119 0.88 9.13 -7.52
C PHE A 119 0.72 10.43 -8.29
N VAL A 120 0.49 11.51 -7.55
CA VAL A 120 0.31 12.86 -8.08
C VAL A 120 1.16 13.84 -7.29
N ALA A 121 1.50 14.96 -7.89
CA ALA A 121 2.19 16.05 -7.21
C ALA A 121 1.17 17.08 -6.74
N ARG A 122 1.22 17.44 -5.45
CA ARG A 122 0.38 18.47 -4.84
C ARG A 122 1.22 19.58 -4.25
N VAL A 123 0.73 20.80 -4.32
CA VAL A 123 1.44 22.00 -3.86
C VAL A 123 0.52 22.89 -3.04
N GLY A 124 1.11 23.62 -2.11
CA GLY A 124 0.42 24.54 -1.22
C GLY A 124 -0.39 23.85 -0.11
N ASN A 125 -0.74 24.64 0.90
CA ASN A 125 -1.64 24.29 2.01
C ASN A 125 -2.58 25.47 2.19
N TYR A 126 -3.79 25.36 1.65
CA TYR A 126 -4.76 26.45 1.66
C TYR A 126 -5.89 26.13 2.63
N SER A 127 -6.33 27.12 3.40
CA SER A 127 -7.40 26.97 4.38
C SER A 127 -8.79 26.82 3.73
N ASP A 128 -8.94 27.28 2.51
CA ASP A 128 -10.20 27.25 1.78
C ASP A 128 -9.99 27.07 0.26
N TYR A 129 -11.07 26.65 -0.40
CA TYR A 129 -11.08 26.37 -1.83
C TYR A 129 -10.75 27.59 -2.69
N GLY A 130 -11.27 28.77 -2.32
CA GLY A 130 -11.05 30.01 -3.08
C GLY A 130 -9.59 30.40 -3.13
N SER A 131 -8.88 30.27 -2.01
CA SER A 131 -7.44 30.51 -1.92
C SER A 131 -6.65 29.52 -2.78
N ALA A 132 -7.01 28.23 -2.75
CA ALA A 132 -6.38 27.23 -3.60
C ALA A 132 -6.62 27.51 -5.09
N GLN A 133 -7.86 27.89 -5.46
CA GLN A 133 -8.24 28.21 -6.83
C GLN A 133 -7.49 29.45 -7.36
N SER A 134 -7.23 30.41 -6.49
CA SER A 134 -6.50 31.63 -6.88
C SER A 134 -5.00 31.39 -7.11
N ALA A 135 -4.49 30.22 -6.71
CA ALA A 135 -3.09 29.82 -6.87
C ALA A 135 -2.84 28.98 -8.14
N LEU A 136 -3.90 28.67 -8.90
CA LEU A 136 -3.81 27.98 -10.19
C LEU A 136 -3.30 28.94 -11.27
#